data_e59a2462eca550fc6d6947da8bd5237f
#
_entry.id   e59a2462eca550fc6d6947da8bd5237f
#
_cell.length_a   1.000
_cell.length_b   1.000
_cell.length_c   1.000
_cell.angle_alpha   90.00
_cell.angle_beta   90.00
_cell.angle_gamma   90.00
#
_symmetry.space_group_name_H-M   'P 1'
#
loop_
_entity.id
_entity.type
_entity.pdbx_description
1 polymer ?
#
loop_
_entity_poly.entity_id
_entity_poly.type
_entity_poly.pdbx_seq_one_letter_code
_entity_poly.pdbx_strand_id
1 'polypeptide(L)'
;MIVFDDGAHEGTVGGGAVEQQVISDAVAIIKEQTAQSKKYNLQNDLSMACGGMMTVYFEPLRKPARLYIFGAGHIGRQLAEYTPAFGFETFLIDWRKDIFDKSETISYTQ
;
A
#
# COMPACT_ATOMS: atom_id res chain seq x y z
N MET A 1 8.15 -9.18 6.77
CA MET A 1 7.10 -8.54 7.57
C MET A 1 6.42 -7.47 6.73
N ILE A 2 5.10 -7.39 6.76
CA ILE A 2 4.29 -6.31 6.17
C ILE A 2 3.83 -5.43 7.31
N VAL A 3 3.92 -4.10 7.14
CA VAL A 3 3.44 -3.12 8.12
C VAL A 3 2.45 -2.19 7.43
N PHE A 4 1.34 -1.91 8.09
CA PHE A 4 0.29 -1.00 7.63
C PHE A 4 0.49 0.41 8.20
N ASP A 5 -0.20 1.39 7.65
CA ASP A 5 -0.09 2.81 8.02
C ASP A 5 -0.59 3.13 9.44
N ASP A 6 -1.43 2.27 10.02
CA ASP A 6 -1.91 2.30 11.39
C ASP A 6 -0.99 1.57 12.40
N GLY A 7 0.10 0.95 11.92
CA GLY A 7 1.03 0.16 12.72
C GLY A 7 0.64 -1.31 12.90
N ALA A 8 -0.50 -1.75 12.36
CA ALA A 8 -0.80 -3.18 12.25
C ALA A 8 0.25 -3.86 11.37
N HIS A 9 0.56 -5.13 11.64
CA HIS A 9 1.58 -5.84 10.89
C HIS A 9 1.28 -7.33 10.77
N GLU A 10 1.87 -7.94 9.74
CA GLU A 10 1.85 -9.37 9.50
C GLU A 10 3.29 -9.91 9.35
N GLY A 11 3.57 -11.05 9.97
CA GLY A 11 4.93 -11.62 10.05
C GLY A 11 5.78 -10.95 11.13
N THR A 12 7.07 -11.28 11.15
CA THR A 12 8.01 -10.82 12.18
C THR A 12 9.39 -10.60 11.57
N VAL A 13 10.20 -9.76 12.20
CA VAL A 13 11.64 -9.59 11.92
C VAL A 13 12.52 -10.15 13.03
N GLY A 14 11.93 -10.87 14.00
CA GLY A 14 12.65 -11.50 15.11
C GLY A 14 12.09 -11.17 16.50
N GLY A 15 11.08 -10.32 16.59
CA GLY A 15 10.42 -9.95 17.85
C GLY A 15 11.19 -8.93 18.68
N GLY A 16 10.68 -8.70 19.89
CA GLY A 16 11.32 -7.83 20.89
C GLY A 16 11.30 -6.34 20.57
N ALA A 17 12.19 -5.58 21.22
CA ALA A 17 12.28 -4.14 21.09
C ALA A 17 12.66 -3.70 19.67
N VAL A 18 13.45 -4.50 18.96
CA VAL A 18 13.86 -4.22 17.58
C VAL A 18 12.67 -4.25 16.64
N GLU A 19 11.77 -5.22 16.79
CA GLU A 19 10.55 -5.30 15.96
C GLU A 19 9.66 -4.07 16.15
N GLN A 20 9.49 -3.61 17.38
CA GLN A 20 8.71 -2.38 17.63
C GLN A 20 9.36 -1.16 16.98
N GLN A 21 10.70 -1.06 17.02
CA GLN A 21 11.41 0.02 16.36
C GLN A 21 11.26 -0.05 14.83
N VAL A 22 11.36 -1.26 14.28
CA VAL A 22 11.16 -1.52 12.83
C VAL A 22 9.73 -1.13 12.40
N ILE A 23 8.71 -1.46 13.19
CA ILE A 23 7.32 -1.07 12.91
C ILE A 23 7.16 0.46 12.94
N SER A 24 7.70 1.12 13.96
CA SER A 24 7.67 2.58 14.06
C SER A 24 8.34 3.26 12.86
N ASP A 25 9.51 2.77 12.47
CA ASP A 25 10.25 3.26 11.31
C ASP A 25 9.49 3.01 10.00
N ALA A 26 8.86 1.84 9.86
CA ALA A 26 8.04 1.50 8.69
C ALA A 26 6.85 2.45 8.51
N VAL A 27 6.14 2.80 9.59
CA VAL A 27 5.04 3.77 9.56
C VAL A 27 5.51 5.16 9.10
N ALA A 28 6.70 5.60 9.54
CA ALA A 28 7.30 6.85 9.10
C ALA A 28 7.64 6.81 7.59
N ILE A 29 8.26 5.71 7.14
CA ILE A 29 8.67 5.49 5.75
C ILE A 29 7.45 5.40 4.80
N ILE A 30 6.35 4.81 5.25
CA ILE A 30 5.08 4.80 4.50
C ILE A 30 4.61 6.24 4.21
N LYS A 31 4.77 7.17 5.15
CA LYS A 31 4.40 8.58 4.94
C LYS A 31 5.36 9.30 3.99
N GLU A 32 6.65 8.99 4.10
CA GLU A 32 7.70 9.59 3.25
C GLU A 32 7.70 9.03 1.82
N GLN A 33 7.13 7.83 1.61
CA GLN A 33 7.06 7.13 0.32
C GLN A 33 8.43 6.94 -0.36
N THR A 34 9.49 6.80 0.42
CA THR A 34 10.86 6.64 -0.06
C THR A 34 11.47 5.37 0.52
N ALA A 35 11.88 4.45 -0.36
CA ALA A 35 12.55 3.22 0.06
C ALA A 35 13.92 3.52 0.69
N GLN A 36 14.23 2.86 1.80
CA GLN A 36 15.49 3.05 2.50
C GLN A 36 15.91 1.82 3.32
N SER A 37 17.18 1.75 3.67
CA SER A 37 17.72 0.73 4.57
C SER A 37 18.13 1.35 5.89
N LYS A 38 17.77 0.69 7.00
CA LYS A 38 18.18 1.09 8.35
C LYS A 38 18.93 -0.05 9.05
N LYS A 39 19.91 0.31 9.88
CA LYS A 39 20.69 -0.62 10.70
C LYS A 39 20.22 -0.54 12.15
N TYR A 40 20.02 -1.70 12.76
CA TYR A 40 19.61 -1.85 14.15
C TYR A 40 20.69 -2.60 14.91
N ASN A 41 21.01 -2.12 16.12
CA ASN A 41 21.93 -2.79 17.01
C ASN A 41 21.13 -3.65 17.99
N LEU A 42 21.37 -4.97 17.96
CA LEU A 42 20.66 -5.95 18.78
C LEU A 42 21.20 -6.06 20.21
N GLN A 43 22.30 -5.34 20.54
CA GLN A 43 22.95 -5.43 21.87
C GLN A 43 22.11 -4.85 23.01
N ASN A 44 21.12 -4.02 22.71
CA ASN A 44 20.26 -3.38 23.74
C ASN A 44 19.03 -4.20 24.10
N ASP A 45 18.83 -5.34 23.45
CA ASP A 45 17.70 -6.22 23.74
C ASP A 45 18.17 -7.29 24.74
N LEU A 46 17.82 -7.11 26.02
CA LEU A 46 18.18 -8.01 27.14
C LEU A 46 17.69 -9.46 26.93
N SER A 47 16.88 -9.71 25.91
CA SER A 47 16.39 -11.06 25.55
C SER A 47 17.25 -11.77 24.51
N MET A 48 18.20 -11.09 23.86
CA MET A 48 19.10 -11.70 22.86
C MET A 48 20.55 -11.68 23.34
N ALA A 49 21.05 -12.85 23.77
CA ALA A 49 22.44 -13.07 24.21
C ALA A 49 23.46 -12.93 23.05
N CYS A 50 23.05 -12.70 21.84
CA CYS A 50 23.87 -12.58 20.65
C CYS A 50 23.89 -11.11 20.19
N GLY A 51 24.87 -10.34 20.66
CA GLY A 51 25.14 -9.02 20.12
C GLY A 51 25.39 -9.10 18.61
N GLY A 52 24.62 -8.32 17.85
CA GLY A 52 24.73 -8.32 16.40
C GLY A 52 24.13 -7.03 15.80
N MET A 53 24.33 -6.87 14.50
CA MET A 53 23.69 -5.80 13.72
C MET A 53 22.73 -6.41 12.70
N MET A 54 21.52 -5.89 12.63
CA MET A 54 20.53 -6.23 11.61
C MET A 54 20.35 -5.07 10.67
N THR A 55 20.30 -5.33 9.37
CA THR A 55 19.93 -4.33 8.37
C THR A 55 18.56 -4.70 7.82
N VAL A 56 17.63 -3.77 7.88
CA VAL A 56 16.27 -3.91 7.33
C VAL A 56 16.14 -2.97 6.14
N TYR A 57 15.72 -3.53 5.02
CA TYR A 57 15.29 -2.76 3.84
C TYR A 57 13.79 -2.53 3.91
N PHE A 58 13.39 -1.29 3.74
CA PHE A 58 12.00 -0.84 3.73
C PHE A 58 11.61 -0.44 2.32
N GLU A 59 10.53 -1.03 1.83
CA GLU A 59 9.94 -0.70 0.54
C GLU A 59 8.47 -0.29 0.74
N PRO A 60 8.15 1.01 0.66
CA PRO A 60 6.77 1.47 0.75
C PRO A 60 6.01 1.07 -0.52
N LEU A 61 4.96 0.28 -0.35
CA LEU A 61 4.05 -0.07 -1.43
C LEU A 61 3.06 1.09 -1.63
N ARG A 62 3.11 1.69 -2.82
CA ARG A 62 2.19 2.76 -3.17
C ARG A 62 0.83 2.18 -3.54
N LYS A 63 -0.23 2.71 -2.93
CA LYS A 63 -1.58 2.47 -3.42
C LYS A 63 -1.72 3.19 -4.78
N PRO A 64 -2.37 2.57 -5.76
CA PRO A 64 -2.70 3.26 -7.01
C PRO A 64 -3.44 4.56 -6.72
N ALA A 65 -3.15 5.62 -7.47
CA ALA A 65 -3.93 6.84 -7.38
C ALA A 65 -5.36 6.56 -7.87
N ARG A 66 -6.35 7.05 -7.14
CA ARG A 66 -7.76 6.87 -7.48
C ARG A 66 -8.21 7.93 -8.47
N LEU A 67 -8.80 7.50 -9.57
CA LEU A 67 -9.37 8.36 -10.59
C LEU A 67 -10.89 8.15 -10.64
N TYR A 68 -11.64 9.22 -10.40
CA TYR A 68 -13.10 9.19 -10.47
C TYR A 68 -13.56 9.90 -11.75
N ILE A 69 -14.23 9.14 -12.63
CA ILE A 69 -14.76 9.64 -13.91
C ILE A 69 -16.27 9.74 -13.76
N PHE A 70 -16.79 10.95 -13.83
CA PHE A 70 -18.22 11.20 -13.77
C PHE A 70 -18.81 11.26 -15.19
N GLY A 71 -19.66 10.28 -15.52
CA GLY A 71 -20.29 10.11 -16.82
C GLY A 71 -19.78 8.85 -17.54
N ALA A 72 -20.60 7.79 -17.54
CA ALA A 72 -20.31 6.50 -18.19
C ALA A 72 -20.76 6.46 -19.66
N GLY A 73 -20.75 7.60 -20.36
CA GLY A 73 -20.94 7.67 -21.80
C GLY A 73 -19.71 7.16 -22.57
N HIS A 74 -19.70 7.30 -23.88
CA HIS A 74 -18.61 6.79 -24.74
C HIS A 74 -17.23 7.28 -24.29
N ILE A 75 -17.07 8.56 -23.97
CA ILE A 75 -15.78 9.13 -23.55
C ILE A 75 -15.37 8.58 -22.18
N GLY A 76 -16.28 8.57 -21.19
CA GLY A 76 -15.98 8.09 -19.85
C GLY A 76 -15.57 6.61 -19.84
N ARG A 77 -16.23 5.76 -20.63
CA ARG A 77 -15.89 4.35 -20.79
C ARG A 77 -14.50 4.17 -21.41
N GLN A 78 -14.19 4.91 -22.48
CA GLN A 78 -12.88 4.83 -23.11
C GLN A 78 -11.77 5.29 -22.15
N LEU A 79 -11.96 6.36 -21.40
CA LEU A 79 -11.01 6.79 -20.38
C LEU A 79 -10.83 5.71 -19.31
N ALA A 80 -11.93 5.12 -18.80
CA ALA A 80 -11.87 4.07 -17.79
C ALA A 80 -11.12 2.81 -18.28
N GLU A 81 -11.16 2.53 -19.56
CA GLU A 81 -10.44 1.41 -20.18
C GLU A 81 -8.91 1.67 -20.25
N TYR A 82 -8.50 2.92 -20.51
CA TYR A 82 -7.08 3.24 -20.68
C TYR A 82 -6.36 3.57 -19.37
N THR A 83 -7.04 4.18 -18.41
CA THR A 83 -6.42 4.73 -17.19
C THR A 83 -5.76 3.69 -16.29
N PRO A 84 -6.19 2.41 -16.20
CA PRO A 84 -5.47 1.38 -15.45
C PRO A 84 -4.04 1.13 -15.96
N ALA A 85 -3.81 1.26 -17.26
CA ALA A 85 -2.47 1.12 -17.86
C ALA A 85 -1.48 2.20 -17.37
N PHE A 86 -1.99 3.31 -16.83
CA PHE A 86 -1.19 4.38 -16.22
C PHE A 86 -1.10 4.27 -14.69
N GLY A 87 -1.53 3.15 -14.12
CA GLY A 87 -1.44 2.88 -12.69
C GLY A 87 -2.53 3.53 -11.85
N PHE A 88 -3.67 3.91 -12.43
CA PHE A 88 -4.84 4.39 -11.71
C PHE A 88 -5.78 3.26 -11.29
N GLU A 89 -6.29 3.34 -10.06
CA GLU A 89 -7.51 2.64 -9.65
C GLU A 89 -8.70 3.49 -10.12
N THR A 90 -9.39 3.04 -11.18
CA THR A 90 -10.37 3.87 -11.87
C THR A 90 -11.79 3.54 -11.46
N PHE A 91 -12.57 4.55 -11.13
CA PHE A 91 -13.97 4.48 -10.75
C PHE A 91 -14.80 5.27 -11.75
N LEU A 92 -15.67 4.55 -12.47
CA LEU A 92 -16.62 5.16 -13.41
C LEU A 92 -17.97 5.33 -12.73
N ILE A 93 -18.48 6.56 -12.68
CA ILE A 93 -19.69 6.93 -11.95
C ILE A 93 -20.71 7.52 -12.90
N ASP A 94 -21.94 7.03 -12.87
CA ASP A 94 -23.06 7.61 -13.60
C ASP A 94 -24.35 7.52 -12.79
N TRP A 95 -25.23 8.50 -12.92
CA TRP A 95 -26.53 8.54 -12.26
C TRP A 95 -27.56 7.62 -12.93
N ARG A 96 -27.34 7.23 -14.19
CA ARG A 96 -28.22 6.36 -14.99
C ARG A 96 -27.93 4.91 -14.66
N LYS A 97 -28.90 4.22 -14.04
CA LYS A 97 -28.73 2.82 -13.57
C LYS A 97 -28.55 1.82 -14.73
N ASP A 98 -29.13 2.11 -15.89
CA ASP A 98 -29.15 1.19 -17.04
C ASP A 98 -27.91 1.34 -17.94
N ILE A 99 -26.99 2.27 -17.60
CA ILE A 99 -25.83 2.51 -18.44
C ILE A 99 -24.75 1.47 -18.25
N PHE A 100 -24.75 0.77 -17.11
CA PHE A 100 -23.82 -0.31 -16.81
C PHE A 100 -24.47 -1.64 -17.19
N ASP A 101 -24.08 -2.21 -18.35
CA ASP A 101 -24.58 -3.51 -18.79
C ASP A 101 -24.04 -4.62 -17.88
N LYS A 102 -24.88 -5.61 -17.52
CA LYS A 102 -24.54 -6.69 -16.58
C LYS A 102 -23.42 -7.63 -17.06
N SER A 103 -22.97 -7.48 -18.29
CA SER A 103 -21.95 -8.32 -18.93
C SER A 103 -20.51 -7.75 -18.88
N GLU A 104 -20.34 -6.49 -18.50
CA GLU A 104 -19.01 -5.87 -18.46
C GLU A 104 -18.42 -5.98 -17.04
N THR A 105 -17.48 -6.88 -16.85
CA THR A 105 -16.68 -7.00 -15.63
C THR A 105 -15.61 -5.90 -15.62
N ILE A 106 -16.03 -4.66 -15.47
CA ILE A 106 -15.15 -3.59 -15.02
C ILE A 106 -15.47 -3.43 -13.53
N SER A 107 -14.45 -3.39 -12.66
CA SER A 107 -14.63 -3.28 -11.22
C SER A 107 -15.29 -1.94 -10.88
N TYR A 108 -16.61 -1.92 -10.81
CA TYR A 108 -17.38 -0.75 -10.39
C TYR A 108 -17.74 -0.91 -8.92
N THR A 109 -17.38 0.07 -8.11
CA THR A 109 -17.99 0.24 -6.79
C THR A 109 -19.21 1.14 -6.96
N GLN A 110 -20.39 0.62 -6.61
CA GLN A 110 -21.64 1.39 -6.52
C GLN A 110 -21.62 2.31 -5.31
#